data_818ca5f62f05bf184d8a5e8fea1c271d
#
_entry.id   818ca5f62f05bf184d8a5e8fea1c271d
#
_cell.length_a   1.000
_cell.length_b   1.000
_cell.length_c   1.000
_cell.angle_alpha   90.00
_cell.angle_beta   90.00
_cell.angle_gamma   90.00
#
_symmetry.space_group_name_H-M   'P 1'
#
loop_
_entity.id
_entity.type
_entity.pdbx_description
1 polymer ?
#
loop_
_entity_poly.entity_id
_entity_poly.type
_entity_poly.pdbx_seq_one_letter_code
_entity_poly.pdbx_strand_id
1 'polypeptide(L)'
;MKTRRIVISTVLLVGGLLSIVQVMPKNPLLIGERLFPYGGWIQVILAMLYGGWLCYKMQDRQERPKWRKRAWLLFSIVFFGQLALGIFADPIFLMTGKLHLPIPAVILAGPLYRFDGLFMPILFISTLLLSGPAWCSQLCYFGAFDAWSARGKLERKRFPYHKQMRYSVLFLVMLGAILLRIFGASGKIATAFGIAVGVIGLLVMLLFSRKRRKM
;
A
#
# COMPACT_ATOMS: atom_id res chain seq x y z
N MET A 1 -10.28 10.52 30.94
CA MET A 1 -10.60 11.71 30.09
C MET A 1 -9.70 11.81 28.85
N LYS A 2 -8.38 11.62 28.92
CA LYS A 2 -7.43 11.79 27.82
C LYS A 2 -7.70 10.83 26.62
N THR A 3 -7.94 9.55 26.90
CA THR A 3 -8.23 8.53 25.88
C THR A 3 -9.49 8.85 25.07
N ARG A 4 -10.59 9.27 25.73
CA ARG A 4 -11.83 9.62 25.05
C ARG A 4 -11.65 10.79 24.08
N ARG A 5 -10.89 11.82 24.47
CA ARG A 5 -10.59 12.97 23.60
C ARG A 5 -9.80 12.53 22.36
N ILE A 6 -8.80 11.67 22.50
CA ILE A 6 -8.00 11.16 21.39
C ILE A 6 -8.88 10.37 20.42
N VAL A 7 -9.75 9.49 20.91
CA VAL A 7 -10.67 8.72 20.06
C VAL A 7 -11.61 9.62 19.29
N ILE A 8 -12.24 10.61 19.97
CA ILE A 8 -13.14 11.57 19.31
C ILE A 8 -12.39 12.38 18.24
N SER A 9 -11.19 12.90 18.55
CA SER A 9 -10.38 13.62 17.57
C SER A 9 -10.03 12.75 16.37
N THR A 10 -9.72 11.47 16.57
CA THR A 10 -9.44 10.52 15.47
C THR A 10 -10.67 10.31 14.60
N VAL A 11 -11.84 10.10 15.20
CA VAL A 11 -13.12 9.93 14.47
C VAL A 11 -13.43 11.16 13.62
N LEU A 12 -13.31 12.36 14.21
CA LEU A 12 -13.55 13.62 13.50
C LEU A 12 -12.54 13.84 12.36
N LEU A 13 -11.27 13.54 12.60
CA LEU A 13 -10.22 13.67 11.59
C LEU A 13 -10.44 12.71 10.42
N VAL A 14 -10.72 11.44 10.71
CA VAL A 14 -11.01 10.43 9.67
C VAL A 14 -12.25 10.81 8.88
N GLY A 15 -13.33 11.21 9.58
CA GLY A 15 -14.56 11.66 8.96
C GLY A 15 -14.35 12.90 8.09
N GLY A 16 -13.66 13.91 8.59
CA GLY A 16 -13.37 15.14 7.85
C GLY A 16 -12.54 14.87 6.59
N LEU A 17 -11.44 14.11 6.71
CA LEU A 17 -10.60 13.78 5.56
C LEU A 17 -11.34 12.96 4.50
N LEU A 18 -12.09 11.93 4.91
CA LEU A 18 -12.83 11.11 3.96
C LEU A 18 -14.04 11.84 3.36
N SER A 19 -14.67 12.76 4.08
CA SER A 19 -15.73 13.61 3.54
C SER A 19 -15.18 14.55 2.46
N ILE A 20 -13.99 15.11 2.65
CA ILE A 20 -13.30 15.89 1.62
C ILE A 20 -13.05 15.02 0.38
N VAL A 21 -12.56 13.80 0.57
CA VAL A 21 -12.31 12.84 -0.52
C VAL A 21 -13.61 12.45 -1.23
N GLN A 22 -14.75 12.43 -0.53
CA GLN A 22 -16.05 12.12 -1.12
C GLN A 22 -16.60 13.28 -1.97
N VAL A 23 -16.38 14.53 -1.55
CA VAL A 23 -17.02 15.70 -2.16
C VAL A 23 -16.18 16.34 -3.27
N MET A 24 -14.84 16.41 -3.13
CA MET A 24 -13.99 17.17 -4.03
C MET A 24 -13.75 16.57 -5.43
N PRO A 25 -13.54 15.26 -5.61
CA PRO A 25 -13.19 14.73 -6.93
C PRO A 25 -14.39 14.66 -7.88
N LYS A 26 -14.18 15.01 -9.14
CA LYS A 26 -15.16 14.79 -10.21
C LYS A 26 -15.50 13.31 -10.42
N ASN A 27 -14.52 12.42 -10.16
CA ASN A 27 -14.72 10.97 -10.22
C ASN A 27 -14.70 10.39 -8.80
N PRO A 28 -15.69 9.57 -8.41
CA PRO A 28 -15.76 9.02 -7.08
C PRO A 28 -14.54 8.13 -6.76
N LEU A 29 -13.82 8.49 -5.70
CA LEU A 29 -12.66 7.73 -5.24
C LEU A 29 -13.07 6.57 -4.33
N LEU A 30 -14.14 6.76 -3.55
CA LEU A 30 -14.65 5.72 -2.65
C LEU A 30 -15.41 4.66 -3.44
N ILE A 31 -15.08 3.39 -3.17
CA ILE A 31 -15.70 2.27 -3.89
C ILE A 31 -17.20 2.18 -3.66
N GLY A 32 -17.67 2.52 -2.47
CA GLY A 32 -19.10 2.55 -2.15
C GLY A 32 -19.91 3.45 -3.09
N GLU A 33 -19.36 4.62 -3.44
CA GLU A 33 -20.01 5.57 -4.34
C GLU A 33 -20.03 5.10 -5.80
N ARG A 34 -19.05 4.26 -6.18
CA ARG A 34 -19.00 3.69 -7.54
C ARG A 34 -19.99 2.55 -7.72
N LEU A 35 -20.29 1.81 -6.65
CA LEU A 35 -21.21 0.68 -6.70
C LEU A 35 -22.68 1.13 -6.64
N PHE A 36 -22.97 2.13 -5.81
CA PHE A 36 -24.32 2.67 -5.69
C PHE A 36 -24.32 4.12 -5.19
N PRO A 37 -25.30 4.93 -5.57
CA PRO A 37 -25.40 6.33 -5.14
C PRO A 37 -25.42 6.43 -3.61
N TYR A 38 -24.69 7.40 -3.07
CA TYR A 38 -24.52 7.65 -1.63
C TYR A 38 -23.80 6.55 -0.84
N GLY A 39 -23.36 5.47 -1.50
CA GLY A 39 -22.61 4.39 -0.85
C GLY A 39 -21.26 4.84 -0.28
N GLY A 40 -20.67 5.90 -0.82
CA GLY A 40 -19.48 6.53 -0.27
C GLY A 40 -19.66 7.04 1.15
N TRP A 41 -20.82 7.61 1.48
CA TRP A 41 -21.13 8.08 2.83
C TRP A 41 -21.23 6.95 3.84
N ILE A 42 -21.80 5.81 3.45
CA ILE A 42 -21.83 4.60 4.27
C ILE A 42 -20.39 4.15 4.55
N GLN A 43 -19.54 4.16 3.53
CA GLN A 43 -18.12 3.82 3.68
C GLN A 43 -17.39 4.79 4.61
N VAL A 44 -17.67 6.09 4.56
CA VAL A 44 -17.11 7.10 5.48
C VAL A 44 -17.52 6.78 6.92
N ILE A 45 -18.80 6.51 7.17
CA ILE A 45 -19.30 6.18 8.52
C ILE A 45 -18.61 4.92 9.05
N LEU A 46 -18.54 3.86 8.25
CA LEU A 46 -17.87 2.62 8.64
C LEU A 46 -16.38 2.85 8.94
N ALA A 47 -15.70 3.68 8.15
CA ALA A 47 -14.31 4.02 8.38
C ALA A 47 -14.11 4.86 9.66
N MET A 48 -15.04 5.77 9.98
CA MET A 48 -15.03 6.53 11.23
C MET A 48 -15.18 5.61 12.45
N LEU A 49 -16.15 4.71 12.40
CA LEU A 49 -16.40 3.73 13.48
C LEU A 49 -15.19 2.81 13.66
N TYR A 50 -14.67 2.26 12.57
CA TYR A 50 -13.47 1.42 12.59
C TYR A 50 -12.25 2.17 13.11
N GLY A 51 -12.01 3.39 12.64
CA GLY A 51 -10.89 4.23 13.07
C GLY A 51 -10.95 4.58 14.56
N GLY A 52 -12.14 4.92 15.06
CA GLY A 52 -12.37 5.17 16.48
C GLY A 52 -12.14 3.93 17.34
N TRP A 53 -12.70 2.79 16.95
CA TRP A 53 -12.50 1.51 17.61
C TRP A 53 -11.02 1.08 17.61
N LEU A 54 -10.35 1.18 16.47
CA LEU A 54 -8.94 0.85 16.34
C LEU A 54 -8.07 1.77 17.21
N CYS A 55 -8.36 3.07 17.21
CA CYS A 55 -7.67 4.04 18.05
C CYS A 55 -7.82 3.68 19.53
N TYR A 56 -9.03 3.31 19.96
CA TYR A 56 -9.27 2.85 21.33
C TYR A 56 -8.41 1.62 21.69
N LYS A 57 -8.39 0.59 20.84
CA LYS A 57 -7.57 -0.62 21.04
C LYS A 57 -6.08 -0.34 21.05
N MET A 58 -5.62 0.65 20.28
CA MET A 58 -4.20 1.04 20.23
C MET A 58 -3.74 1.90 21.44
N GLN A 59 -4.63 2.33 22.33
CA GLN A 59 -4.24 3.04 23.55
C GLN A 59 -3.46 2.13 24.50
N ASP A 60 -3.77 0.84 24.52
CA ASP A 60 -3.00 -0.13 25.30
C ASP A 60 -1.62 -0.37 24.66
N ARG A 61 -0.56 -0.09 25.42
CA ARG A 61 0.83 -0.25 24.98
C ARG A 61 1.18 -1.70 24.63
N GLN A 62 0.61 -2.68 25.35
CA GLN A 62 0.91 -4.09 25.15
C GLN A 62 0.19 -4.65 23.91
N GLU A 63 -1.03 -4.20 23.66
CA GLU A 63 -1.85 -4.64 22.54
C GLU A 63 -1.57 -3.89 21.23
N ARG A 64 -1.01 -2.67 21.31
CA ARG A 64 -0.73 -1.81 20.15
C ARG A 64 0.00 -2.49 18.99
N PRO A 65 1.09 -3.27 19.20
CA PRO A 65 1.79 -3.93 18.10
C PRO A 65 0.92 -4.98 17.37
N LYS A 66 0.05 -5.68 18.11
CA LYS A 66 -0.87 -6.67 17.55
C LYS A 66 -1.93 -6.01 16.68
N TRP A 67 -2.59 -4.96 17.20
CA TRP A 67 -3.65 -4.24 16.48
C TRP A 67 -3.14 -3.52 15.25
N ARG A 68 -1.95 -2.91 15.33
CA ARG A 68 -1.29 -2.32 14.17
C ARG A 68 -1.05 -3.34 13.06
N LYS A 69 -0.53 -4.53 13.38
CA LYS A 69 -0.31 -5.59 12.39
C LYS A 69 -1.61 -6.10 11.78
N ARG A 70 -2.66 -6.28 12.60
CA ARG A 70 -3.97 -6.74 12.12
C ARG A 70 -4.63 -5.71 11.20
N ALA A 71 -4.64 -4.45 11.61
CA ALA A 71 -5.19 -3.37 10.79
C ALA A 71 -4.46 -3.27 9.45
N TRP A 72 -3.13 -3.31 9.46
CA TRP A 72 -2.34 -3.23 8.25
C TRP A 72 -2.55 -4.41 7.32
N LEU A 73 -2.65 -5.62 7.87
CA LEU A 73 -3.00 -6.82 7.12
C LEU A 73 -4.40 -6.70 6.49
N LEU A 74 -5.39 -6.21 7.23
CA LEU A 74 -6.74 -5.98 6.71
C LEU A 74 -6.72 -5.01 5.52
N PHE A 75 -6.07 -3.85 5.67
CA PHE A 75 -5.92 -2.88 4.57
C PHE A 75 -5.21 -3.47 3.35
N SER A 76 -4.19 -4.30 3.57
CA SER A 76 -3.47 -4.97 2.49
C SER A 76 -4.36 -5.98 1.76
N ILE A 77 -5.14 -6.78 2.49
CA ILE A 77 -6.10 -7.73 1.90
C ILE A 77 -7.17 -7.00 1.11
N VAL A 78 -7.75 -5.93 1.66
CA VAL A 78 -8.76 -5.12 0.97
C VAL A 78 -8.17 -4.51 -0.29
N PHE A 79 -6.99 -3.91 -0.21
CA PHE A 79 -6.33 -3.29 -1.35
C PHE A 79 -6.04 -4.30 -2.47
N PHE A 80 -5.39 -5.42 -2.16
CA PHE A 80 -5.09 -6.43 -3.17
C PHE A 80 -6.33 -7.17 -3.65
N GLY A 81 -7.35 -7.32 -2.79
CA GLY A 81 -8.66 -7.83 -3.17
C GLY A 81 -9.35 -6.93 -4.21
N GLN A 82 -9.39 -5.62 -3.96
CA GLN A 82 -9.90 -4.64 -4.93
C GLN A 82 -9.11 -4.67 -6.24
N LEU A 83 -7.77 -4.76 -6.16
CA LEU A 83 -6.93 -4.83 -7.33
C LEU A 83 -7.23 -6.09 -8.16
N ALA A 84 -7.36 -7.26 -7.50
CA ALA A 84 -7.70 -8.51 -8.16
C ALA A 84 -9.09 -8.45 -8.80
N LEU A 85 -10.09 -7.96 -8.08
CA LEU A 85 -11.44 -7.77 -8.63
C LEU A 85 -11.44 -6.81 -9.82
N GLY A 86 -10.65 -5.73 -9.75
CA GLY A 86 -10.52 -4.77 -10.84
C GLY A 86 -9.84 -5.32 -12.10
N ILE A 87 -8.97 -6.32 -11.95
CA ILE A 87 -8.29 -6.98 -13.08
C ILE A 87 -9.15 -8.09 -13.66
N PHE A 88 -9.78 -8.93 -12.81
CA PHE A 88 -10.43 -10.16 -13.23
C PHE A 88 -11.95 -10.06 -13.37
N ALA A 89 -12.60 -9.14 -12.66
CA ALA A 89 -14.04 -8.98 -12.69
C ALA A 89 -14.46 -7.70 -13.43
N ASP A 90 -14.32 -6.53 -12.82
CA ASP A 90 -14.79 -5.27 -13.39
C ASP A 90 -13.84 -4.11 -13.04
N PRO A 91 -13.43 -3.28 -14.02
CA PRO A 91 -12.60 -2.10 -13.80
C PRO A 91 -13.16 -1.10 -12.77
N ILE A 92 -14.43 -1.16 -12.42
CA ILE A 92 -15.05 -0.31 -11.40
C ILE A 92 -14.37 -0.43 -10.03
N PHE A 93 -13.77 -1.57 -9.74
CA PHE A 93 -13.02 -1.81 -8.50
C PHE A 93 -11.64 -1.15 -8.49
N LEU A 94 -11.08 -0.76 -9.64
CA LEU A 94 -9.78 -0.08 -9.70
C LEU A 94 -9.90 1.36 -9.20
N MET A 95 -9.06 1.76 -8.26
CA MET A 95 -8.97 3.17 -7.84
C MET A 95 -8.63 4.03 -9.05
N THR A 96 -9.42 5.04 -9.37
CA THR A 96 -9.21 5.97 -10.50
C THR A 96 -9.30 5.34 -11.91
N GLY A 97 -9.80 4.12 -12.06
CA GLY A 97 -9.88 3.43 -13.36
C GLY A 97 -8.52 3.10 -14.01
N LYS A 98 -7.41 3.36 -13.33
CA LYS A 98 -6.05 3.06 -13.77
C LYS A 98 -5.40 2.08 -12.79
N LEU A 99 -4.59 1.16 -13.31
CA LEU A 99 -3.84 0.21 -12.49
C LEU A 99 -2.73 0.95 -11.72
N HIS A 100 -2.83 0.98 -10.40
CA HIS A 100 -1.80 1.51 -9.51
C HIS A 100 -1.28 0.40 -8.61
N LEU A 101 -0.07 -0.06 -8.85
CA LEU A 101 0.61 -1.02 -7.99
C LEU A 101 1.42 -0.25 -6.93
N PRO A 102 1.12 -0.41 -5.63
CA PRO A 102 1.80 0.31 -4.56
C PRO A 102 3.14 -0.34 -4.20
N ILE A 103 3.94 -0.63 -5.20
CA ILE A 103 5.28 -1.16 -5.05
C ILE A 103 6.25 0.00 -5.25
N PRO A 104 7.17 0.27 -4.32
CA PRO A 104 8.06 1.43 -4.41
C PRO A 104 8.77 1.58 -5.75
N ALA A 105 9.28 0.49 -6.29
CA ALA A 105 9.95 0.49 -7.60
C ALA A 105 8.99 0.84 -8.75
N VAL A 106 7.74 0.35 -8.70
CA VAL A 106 6.73 0.60 -9.73
C VAL A 106 6.14 2.00 -9.62
N ILE A 107 6.03 2.55 -8.40
CA ILE A 107 5.62 3.96 -8.17
C ILE A 107 6.56 4.93 -8.88
N LEU A 108 7.87 4.64 -8.90
CA LEU A 108 8.85 5.44 -9.61
C LEU A 108 8.91 5.11 -11.10
N ALA A 109 8.85 3.83 -11.46
CA ALA A 109 8.97 3.36 -12.84
C ALA A 109 7.78 3.80 -13.73
N GLY A 110 6.57 3.84 -13.19
CA GLY A 110 5.37 4.23 -13.94
C GLY A 110 5.44 5.65 -14.54
N PRO A 111 5.69 6.69 -13.74
CA PRO A 111 5.92 8.05 -14.22
C PRO A 111 7.12 8.19 -15.14
N LEU A 112 8.22 7.47 -14.90
CA LEU A 112 9.38 7.43 -15.79
C LEU A 112 9.03 6.87 -17.17
N TYR A 113 8.20 5.82 -17.22
CA TYR A 113 7.72 5.27 -18.49
C TYR A 113 6.79 6.23 -19.24
N ARG A 114 5.84 6.89 -18.54
CA ARG A 114 4.84 7.79 -19.15
C ARG A 114 5.35 9.22 -19.37
N PHE A 115 6.35 9.65 -18.61
CA PHE A 115 6.80 11.03 -18.48
C PHE A 115 5.69 12.00 -18.04
N ASP A 116 4.73 11.47 -17.28
CA ASP A 116 3.58 12.19 -16.76
C ASP A 116 3.25 11.72 -15.34
N GLY A 117 2.62 12.61 -14.57
CA GLY A 117 2.12 12.26 -13.24
C GLY A 117 3.21 12.18 -12.15
N LEU A 118 4.08 13.17 -12.05
CA LEU A 118 5.13 13.26 -11.02
C LEU A 118 4.61 13.33 -9.58
N PHE A 119 3.30 13.49 -9.37
CA PHE A 119 2.69 13.58 -8.05
C PHE A 119 3.02 12.36 -7.18
N MET A 120 2.87 11.14 -7.71
CA MET A 120 3.14 9.90 -6.95
C MET A 120 4.61 9.74 -6.55
N PRO A 121 5.61 9.97 -7.43
CA PRO A 121 7.01 10.00 -7.02
C PRO A 121 7.32 11.04 -5.95
N ILE A 122 6.79 12.25 -6.07
CA ILE A 122 6.99 13.32 -5.08
C ILE A 122 6.40 12.90 -3.74
N LEU A 123 5.17 12.40 -3.72
CA LEU A 123 4.52 11.88 -2.52
C LEU A 123 5.32 10.71 -1.91
N PHE A 124 5.79 9.79 -2.72
CA PHE A 124 6.62 8.66 -2.27
C PHE A 124 7.94 9.13 -1.65
N ILE A 125 8.66 10.02 -2.32
CA ILE A 125 9.93 10.56 -1.82
C ILE A 125 9.72 11.35 -0.53
N SER A 126 8.69 12.20 -0.46
CA SER A 126 8.38 12.98 0.74
C SER A 126 8.01 12.07 1.92
N THR A 127 7.19 11.06 1.71
CA THR A 127 6.86 10.08 2.77
C THR A 127 8.07 9.23 3.18
N LEU A 128 8.95 8.90 2.26
CA LEU A 128 10.19 8.18 2.54
C LEU A 128 11.16 9.04 3.39
N LEU A 129 11.28 10.32 3.10
CA LEU A 129 12.09 11.26 3.88
C LEU A 129 11.54 11.46 5.29
N LEU A 130 10.21 11.56 5.43
CA LEU A 130 9.55 11.74 6.73
C LEU A 130 9.56 10.48 7.59
N SER A 131 9.30 9.32 7.00
CA SER A 131 9.17 8.05 7.73
C SER A 131 10.44 7.19 7.72
N GLY A 132 11.38 7.48 6.83
CA GLY A 132 12.62 6.74 6.69
C GLY A 132 12.41 5.23 6.50
N PRO A 133 13.21 4.38 7.17
CA PRO A 133 13.09 2.92 7.06
C PRO A 133 11.74 2.36 7.53
N ALA A 134 10.97 3.12 8.30
CA ALA A 134 9.65 2.72 8.77
C ALA A 134 8.63 2.64 7.64
N TRP A 135 8.87 3.30 6.49
CA TRP A 135 7.97 3.26 5.35
C TRP A 135 7.71 1.82 4.88
N CYS A 136 8.76 1.02 4.69
CA CYS A 136 8.61 -0.38 4.24
C CYS A 136 7.91 -1.27 5.26
N SER A 137 8.05 -0.99 6.57
CA SER A 137 7.48 -1.83 7.63
C SER A 137 6.09 -1.37 8.09
N GLN A 138 5.70 -0.13 7.79
CA GLN A 138 4.49 0.47 8.35
C GLN A 138 3.53 1.04 7.31
N LEU A 139 4.00 1.38 6.11
CA LEU A 139 3.21 1.99 5.04
C LEU A 139 3.15 1.15 3.77
N CYS A 140 4.03 0.15 3.62
CA CYS A 140 4.04 -0.73 2.47
C CYS A 140 3.13 -1.94 2.68
N TYR A 141 2.17 -2.17 1.78
CA TYR A 141 1.26 -3.31 1.84
C TYR A 141 1.99 -4.67 1.82
N PHE A 142 3.09 -4.76 1.10
CA PHE A 142 3.96 -5.94 1.12
C PHE A 142 4.60 -6.18 2.48
N GLY A 143 4.96 -5.12 3.21
CA GLY A 143 5.48 -5.22 4.57
C GLY A 143 4.49 -5.85 5.55
N ALA A 144 3.18 -5.72 5.32
CA ALA A 144 2.16 -6.39 6.12
C ALA A 144 2.19 -7.91 5.95
N PHE A 145 2.34 -8.39 4.72
CA PHE A 145 2.49 -9.82 4.43
C PHE A 145 3.80 -10.38 4.97
N ASP A 146 4.90 -9.65 4.85
CA ASP A 146 6.18 -10.02 5.47
C ASP A 146 6.06 -10.12 6.99
N ALA A 147 5.46 -9.14 7.63
CA ALA A 147 5.24 -9.13 9.08
C ALA A 147 4.29 -10.25 9.54
N TRP A 148 3.34 -10.66 8.71
CA TRP A 148 2.45 -11.79 8.98
C TRP A 148 3.14 -13.13 8.76
N SER A 149 3.87 -13.31 7.68
CA SER A 149 4.60 -14.55 7.36
C SER A 149 5.79 -14.79 8.31
N ALA A 150 6.36 -13.71 8.86
CA ALA A 150 7.42 -13.76 9.88
C ALA A 150 6.93 -14.05 11.31
N ARG A 151 5.69 -14.56 11.50
CA ARG A 151 5.15 -15.00 12.78
C ARG A 151 5.92 -16.21 13.31
N GLY A 152 6.87 -15.97 14.20
CA GLY A 152 7.62 -17.00 14.89
C GLY A 152 8.93 -16.43 15.35
N LYS A 153 9.27 -16.68 16.59
CA LYS A 153 10.53 -16.31 17.25
C LYS A 153 11.65 -16.29 16.25
N LEU A 154 12.51 -15.25 16.23
CA LEU A 154 13.91 -15.53 16.12
C LEU A 154 14.71 -14.30 15.75
N GLU A 155 15.88 -14.25 16.27
CA GLU A 155 16.97 -13.37 15.94
C GLU A 155 17.09 -13.20 14.43
N ARG A 156 16.69 -12.02 13.94
CA ARG A 156 16.82 -11.67 12.53
C ARG A 156 18.29 -11.45 12.22
N LYS A 157 19.00 -12.47 11.81
CA LYS A 157 20.30 -12.27 11.15
C LYS A 157 20.06 -11.43 9.89
N ARG A 158 20.54 -10.19 9.91
CA ARG A 158 20.43 -9.29 8.75
C ARG A 158 21.31 -9.86 7.64
N PHE A 159 20.74 -9.97 6.44
CA PHE A 159 21.50 -10.35 5.27
C PHE A 159 22.62 -9.33 5.03
N PRO A 160 23.90 -9.71 4.90
CA PRO A 160 25.01 -8.77 4.86
C PRO A 160 24.89 -7.74 3.73
N TYR A 161 24.33 -8.12 2.59
CA TYR A 161 24.22 -7.27 1.39
C TYR A 161 22.81 -6.69 1.16
N HIS A 162 21.94 -6.65 2.19
CA HIS A 162 20.55 -6.22 2.04
C HIS A 162 20.36 -4.81 1.46
N LYS A 163 21.29 -3.88 1.75
CA LYS A 163 21.26 -2.51 1.20
C LYS A 163 21.57 -2.52 -0.30
N GLN A 164 22.63 -3.21 -0.69
CA GLN A 164 23.05 -3.31 -2.10
C GLN A 164 21.98 -3.97 -2.95
N MET A 165 21.41 -5.10 -2.50
CA MET A 165 20.31 -5.77 -3.18
C MET A 165 19.10 -4.85 -3.40
N ARG A 166 18.75 -4.04 -2.41
CA ARG A 166 17.63 -3.10 -2.53
C ARG A 166 17.86 -2.05 -3.62
N TYR A 167 19.04 -1.44 -3.63
CA TYR A 167 19.40 -0.44 -4.65
C TYR A 167 19.54 -1.07 -6.04
N SER A 168 20.12 -2.28 -6.14
CA SER A 168 20.23 -2.99 -7.41
C SER A 168 18.87 -3.31 -8.02
N VAL A 169 17.92 -3.82 -7.23
CA VAL A 169 16.55 -4.10 -7.70
C VAL A 169 15.85 -2.81 -8.14
N LEU A 170 15.97 -1.73 -7.35
CA LEU A 170 15.38 -0.45 -7.72
C LEU A 170 15.97 0.05 -9.06
N PHE A 171 17.28 0.03 -9.19
CA PHE A 171 17.98 0.44 -10.42
C PHE A 171 17.55 -0.39 -11.63
N LEU A 172 17.50 -1.72 -11.50
CA LEU A 172 17.07 -2.62 -12.57
C LEU A 172 15.64 -2.35 -13.03
N VAL A 173 14.71 -2.10 -12.09
CA VAL A 173 13.32 -1.79 -12.44
C VAL A 173 13.21 -0.43 -13.14
N MET A 174 13.94 0.58 -12.68
CA MET A 174 13.98 1.88 -13.33
C MET A 174 14.59 1.80 -14.73
N LEU A 175 15.71 1.08 -14.88
CA LEU A 175 16.35 0.85 -16.18
C LEU A 175 15.40 0.12 -17.13
N GLY A 176 14.73 -0.92 -16.66
CA GLY A 176 13.71 -1.64 -17.44
C GLY A 176 12.57 -0.74 -17.92
N ALA A 177 12.06 0.16 -17.06
CA ALA A 177 11.03 1.12 -17.44
C ALA A 177 11.49 2.10 -18.53
N ILE A 178 12.74 2.58 -18.43
CA ILE A 178 13.34 3.49 -19.42
C ILE A 178 13.54 2.75 -20.75
N LEU A 179 14.06 1.53 -20.72
CA LEU A 179 14.25 0.72 -21.93
C LEU A 179 12.92 0.43 -22.63
N LEU A 180 11.88 0.02 -21.89
CA LEU A 180 10.54 -0.19 -22.45
C LEU A 180 9.99 1.06 -23.14
N ARG A 181 10.31 2.24 -22.62
CA ARG A 181 9.93 3.49 -23.26
C ARG A 181 10.73 3.75 -24.55
N ILE A 182 12.06 3.59 -24.51
CA ILE A 182 12.94 3.83 -25.67
C ILE A 182 12.55 2.91 -26.81
N PHE A 183 12.23 1.65 -26.53
CA PHE A 183 11.77 0.68 -27.53
C PHE A 183 10.32 0.85 -27.96
N GLY A 184 9.61 1.88 -27.46
CA GLY A 184 8.21 2.14 -27.84
C GLY A 184 7.25 1.01 -27.45
N ALA A 185 7.56 0.24 -26.39
CA ALA A 185 6.74 -0.89 -25.97
C ALA A 185 5.32 -0.43 -25.63
N SER A 186 4.32 -1.24 -25.99
CA SER A 186 2.92 -0.93 -25.69
C SER A 186 2.64 -0.87 -24.18
N GLY A 187 1.62 -0.09 -23.77
CA GLY A 187 1.22 0.01 -22.37
C GLY A 187 0.87 -1.35 -21.74
N LYS A 188 0.40 -2.31 -22.54
CA LYS A 188 0.13 -3.70 -22.08
C LYS A 188 1.40 -4.40 -21.64
N ILE A 189 2.49 -4.28 -22.41
CA ILE A 189 3.80 -4.87 -22.09
C ILE A 189 4.38 -4.21 -20.83
N ALA A 190 4.30 -2.88 -20.73
CA ALA A 190 4.76 -2.17 -19.54
C ALA A 190 3.98 -2.57 -18.27
N THR A 191 2.66 -2.78 -18.39
CA THR A 191 1.82 -3.28 -17.29
C THR A 191 2.19 -4.71 -16.91
N ALA A 192 2.38 -5.60 -17.87
CA ALA A 192 2.81 -6.97 -17.64
C ALA A 192 4.17 -7.02 -16.92
N PHE A 193 5.12 -6.17 -17.33
CA PHE A 193 6.41 -6.02 -16.66
C PHE A 193 6.25 -5.59 -15.20
N GLY A 194 5.41 -4.58 -14.92
CA GLY A 194 5.13 -4.12 -13.55
C GLY A 194 4.51 -5.22 -12.68
N ILE A 195 3.56 -5.99 -13.22
CA ILE A 195 2.94 -7.13 -12.53
C ILE A 195 3.98 -8.22 -12.25
N ALA A 196 4.81 -8.56 -13.23
CA ALA A 196 5.86 -9.57 -13.09
C ALA A 196 6.85 -9.19 -11.99
N VAL A 197 7.32 -7.94 -11.96
CA VAL A 197 8.19 -7.42 -10.88
C VAL A 197 7.49 -7.54 -9.52
N GLY A 198 6.20 -7.23 -9.44
CA GLY A 198 5.42 -7.35 -8.21
C GLY A 198 5.31 -8.78 -7.72
N VAL A 199 4.95 -9.71 -8.60
CA VAL A 199 4.79 -11.14 -8.27
C VAL A 199 6.14 -11.74 -7.87
N ILE A 200 7.20 -11.49 -8.62
CA ILE A 200 8.55 -11.97 -8.28
C ILE A 200 8.99 -11.40 -6.92
N GLY A 201 8.78 -10.12 -6.66
CA GLY A 201 9.10 -9.49 -5.38
C GLY A 201 8.34 -10.14 -4.23
N LEU A 202 7.04 -10.42 -4.41
CA LEU A 202 6.21 -11.10 -3.42
C LEU A 202 6.69 -12.52 -3.14
N LEU A 203 6.96 -13.30 -4.19
CA LEU A 203 7.45 -14.67 -4.07
C LEU A 203 8.80 -14.73 -3.34
N VAL A 204 9.74 -13.89 -3.76
CA VAL A 204 11.05 -13.77 -3.11
C VAL A 204 10.88 -13.42 -1.63
N MET A 205 10.05 -12.43 -1.31
CA MET A 205 9.78 -12.04 0.07
C MET A 205 9.21 -13.20 0.89
N LEU A 206 8.21 -13.92 0.38
CA LEU A 206 7.58 -15.04 1.07
C LEU A 206 8.54 -16.21 1.27
N LEU A 207 9.36 -16.53 0.27
CA LEU A 207 10.35 -17.61 0.34
C LEU A 207 11.45 -17.30 1.37
N PHE A 208 12.00 -16.07 1.35
CA PHE A 208 13.00 -15.67 2.32
C PHE A 208 12.44 -15.53 3.73
N SER A 209 11.23 -15.03 3.87
CA SER A 209 10.56 -14.92 5.17
C SER A 209 10.28 -16.29 5.80
N ARG A 210 9.96 -17.32 4.98
CA ARG A 210 9.76 -18.71 5.42
C ARG A 210 11.07 -19.42 5.77
N LYS A 211 12.14 -19.23 4.97
CA LYS A 211 13.44 -19.90 5.23
C LYS A 211 14.09 -19.45 6.54
N ARG A 212 13.93 -18.19 6.92
CA ARG A 212 14.45 -17.67 8.20
C ARG A 212 13.79 -18.27 9.45
N ARG A 213 12.70 -19.03 9.30
CA ARG A 213 12.08 -19.80 10.38
C ARG A 213 12.77 -21.13 10.67
N LYS A 214 13.59 -21.65 9.77
CA LYS A 214 14.20 -22.99 9.86
C LYS A 214 15.70 -22.96 10.15
N MET A 215 16.32 -21.79 10.27
CA MET A 215 17.67 -21.60 10.75
C MET A 215 17.65 -20.81 12.06
#